data_742f14272e1efce12b94dafa84c1118f
#
_entry.id   742f14272e1efce12b94dafa84c1118f
#
_cell.length_a   1.000
_cell.length_b   1.000
_cell.length_c   1.000
_cell.angle_alpha   90.00
_cell.angle_beta   90.00
_cell.angle_gamma   90.00
#
_symmetry.space_group_name_H-M   'P 1'
#
loop_
_entity.id
_entity.type
_entity.pdbx_description
1 polymer ?
#
loop_
_entity_poly.entity_id
_entity_poly.type
_entity_poly.pdbx_seq_one_letter_code
_entity_poly.pdbx_strand_id
1 'polypeptide(L)'
;VAVTLKVPDTLQSAFQFEPGQFITVRAQIDGQDVRRSYSLCSTPMQLTQAHQIQIGVRAVEGGLMSNELQNLKAGQTLSVSTPDGRFVIRRPRALHRVGFAAGSGITPVLSILTHTLESHPLAKFTLVYGNRRMDSVMFNEALQDLKDRFPDRLTLIHVLSRQAQEVPLLEGHIDGDKVRELMKVFLPVNSMDEVFICGPEAMIEATEAALLGAGVKPERVRTERFGTNTASPAAPNITRVSTNPTGAVRLSVIADGKRHELNMHPEQRILDVALEAGLDLPYSCKGGVCCTCRAKLMGGEVRMEKNFTLEDAEVRQGFVLSCQARPTTAEVVVSFDER
;
A
#
# COMPACT_ATOMS: atom_id res chain seq x y z
N VAL A 1 -16.52 -7.30 -0.33
CA VAL A 1 -16.85 -7.71 1.05
C VAL A 1 -15.90 -7.09 2.05
N ALA A 2 -16.35 -6.93 3.29
CA ALA A 2 -15.50 -6.66 4.44
C ALA A 2 -15.29 -7.97 5.21
N VAL A 3 -14.03 -8.30 5.49
CA VAL A 3 -13.65 -9.48 6.27
C VAL A 3 -13.16 -9.02 7.63
N THR A 4 -13.88 -9.38 8.70
CA THR A 4 -13.51 -9.08 10.07
C THR A 4 -12.81 -10.29 10.69
N LEU A 5 -11.61 -10.08 11.19
CA LEU A 5 -10.78 -11.10 11.83
C LEU A 5 -10.72 -10.85 13.33
N LYS A 6 -11.03 -11.86 14.12
CA LYS A 6 -10.78 -11.84 15.57
C LYS A 6 -9.30 -12.12 15.82
N VAL A 7 -8.63 -11.24 16.54
CA VAL A 7 -7.24 -11.41 16.95
C VAL A 7 -7.22 -12.09 18.32
N PRO A 8 -6.58 -13.28 18.46
CA PRO A 8 -6.43 -13.93 19.75
C PRO A 8 -5.73 -13.03 20.78
N ASP A 9 -6.10 -13.15 22.04
CA ASP A 9 -5.56 -12.30 23.13
C ASP A 9 -4.03 -12.36 23.23
N THR A 10 -3.46 -13.54 22.98
CA THR A 10 -2.01 -13.77 22.99
C THR A 10 -1.26 -13.06 21.85
N LEU A 11 -1.97 -12.63 20.82
CA LEU A 11 -1.38 -11.98 19.64
C LEU A 11 -1.67 -10.47 19.56
N GLN A 12 -2.49 -9.92 20.42
CA GLN A 12 -2.92 -8.52 20.34
C GLN A 12 -1.76 -7.53 20.38
N SER A 13 -0.73 -7.79 21.18
CA SER A 13 0.44 -6.93 21.23
C SER A 13 1.21 -6.90 19.90
N ALA A 14 1.30 -8.04 19.21
CA ALA A 14 1.95 -8.15 17.91
C ALA A 14 1.11 -7.55 16.76
N PHE A 15 -0.21 -7.42 16.97
CA PHE A 15 -1.15 -6.87 15.99
C PHE A 15 -1.48 -5.39 16.20
N GLN A 16 -0.80 -4.71 17.13
CA GLN A 16 -0.91 -3.25 17.24
C GLN A 16 -0.49 -2.62 15.91
N PHE A 17 -1.25 -1.62 15.46
CA PHE A 17 -1.01 -1.01 14.15
C PHE A 17 -1.32 0.49 14.14
N GLU A 18 -0.78 1.18 13.15
CA GLU A 18 -1.14 2.56 12.82
C GLU A 18 -2.17 2.58 11.69
N PRO A 19 -3.14 3.52 11.71
CA PRO A 19 -4.11 3.66 10.61
C PRO A 19 -3.44 3.82 9.27
N GLY A 20 -3.88 3.03 8.29
CA GLY A 20 -3.30 2.98 6.94
C GLY A 20 -2.33 1.81 6.70
N GLN A 21 -1.93 1.07 7.74
CA GLN A 21 -1.15 -0.15 7.59
C GLN A 21 -1.95 -1.31 6.97
N PHE A 22 -1.26 -2.33 6.53
CA PHE A 22 -1.81 -3.54 5.90
C PHE A 22 -1.34 -4.82 6.62
N ILE A 23 -2.03 -5.92 6.35
CA ILE A 23 -1.59 -7.28 6.65
C ILE A 23 -1.39 -8.05 5.34
N THR A 24 -0.50 -9.05 5.35
CA THR A 24 -0.36 -10.00 4.24
C THR A 24 -1.10 -11.27 4.57
N VAL A 25 -2.11 -11.62 3.77
CA VAL A 25 -2.83 -12.90 3.86
C VAL A 25 -2.07 -13.94 3.07
N ARG A 26 -1.86 -15.13 3.66
CA ARG A 26 -1.24 -16.30 3.04
C ARG A 26 -2.24 -17.46 3.00
N ALA A 27 -2.38 -18.08 1.85
CA ALA A 27 -3.21 -19.27 1.67
C ALA A 27 -2.60 -20.22 0.63
N GLN A 28 -2.88 -21.52 0.80
CA GLN A 28 -2.62 -22.52 -0.22
C GLN A 28 -3.86 -22.58 -1.13
N ILE A 29 -3.72 -22.16 -2.37
CA ILE A 29 -4.80 -22.16 -3.36
C ILE A 29 -4.32 -22.95 -4.58
N ASP A 30 -5.02 -24.04 -4.93
CA ASP A 30 -4.66 -24.93 -6.03
C ASP A 30 -3.19 -25.42 -5.96
N GLY A 31 -2.71 -25.73 -4.74
CA GLY A 31 -1.34 -26.18 -4.49
C GLY A 31 -0.27 -25.08 -4.56
N GLN A 32 -0.67 -23.81 -4.70
CA GLN A 32 0.24 -22.67 -4.75
C GLN A 32 0.21 -21.89 -3.43
N ASP A 33 1.39 -21.48 -2.92
CA ASP A 33 1.51 -20.54 -1.80
C ASP A 33 1.21 -19.12 -2.32
N VAL A 34 0.01 -18.64 -2.07
CA VAL A 34 -0.44 -17.32 -2.51
C VAL A 34 -0.42 -16.34 -1.35
N ARG A 35 0.27 -15.21 -1.53
CA ARG A 35 0.36 -14.13 -0.53
C ARG A 35 -0.10 -12.82 -1.15
N ARG A 36 -0.99 -12.08 -0.46
CA ARG A 36 -1.48 -10.76 -0.90
C ARG A 36 -1.67 -9.83 0.28
N SER A 37 -1.24 -8.59 0.10
CA SER A 37 -1.45 -7.53 1.10
C SER A 37 -2.86 -6.96 0.99
N TYR A 38 -3.47 -6.69 2.14
CA TYR A 38 -4.75 -6.03 2.29
C TYR A 38 -4.64 -4.95 3.36
N SER A 39 -4.93 -3.71 3.00
CA SER A 39 -4.93 -2.61 3.96
C SER A 39 -6.00 -2.82 5.02
N LEU A 40 -5.66 -2.51 6.26
CA LEU A 40 -6.59 -2.48 7.37
C LEU A 40 -7.55 -1.30 7.17
N CYS A 41 -8.85 -1.57 7.18
CA CYS A 41 -9.89 -0.55 7.09
C CYS A 41 -10.55 -0.26 8.45
N SER A 42 -10.22 -1.04 9.49
CA SER A 42 -10.54 -0.79 10.89
C SER A 42 -9.59 0.21 11.54
N THR A 43 -9.90 0.63 12.77
CA THR A 43 -9.04 1.50 13.58
C THR A 43 -8.31 0.72 14.68
N PRO A 44 -7.19 1.23 15.22
CA PRO A 44 -6.55 0.65 16.41
C PRO A 44 -7.50 0.53 17.62
N MET A 45 -8.48 1.43 17.70
CA MET A 45 -9.49 1.37 18.77
C MET A 45 -10.36 0.13 18.66
N GLN A 46 -10.74 -0.31 17.45
CA GLN A 46 -11.48 -1.57 17.27
C GLN A 46 -10.66 -2.79 17.72
N LEU A 47 -9.35 -2.80 17.46
CA LEU A 47 -8.48 -3.85 17.97
C LEU A 47 -8.48 -3.86 19.52
N THR A 48 -8.34 -2.68 20.13
CA THR A 48 -8.26 -2.57 21.60
C THR A 48 -9.59 -2.93 22.28
N GLN A 49 -10.73 -2.52 21.73
CA GLN A 49 -12.05 -2.67 22.35
C GLN A 49 -12.75 -3.98 21.99
N ALA A 50 -12.61 -4.42 20.73
CA ALA A 50 -13.33 -5.57 20.21
C ALA A 50 -12.43 -6.77 19.86
N HIS A 51 -11.10 -6.62 19.99
CA HIS A 51 -10.11 -7.62 19.59
C HIS A 51 -10.25 -8.00 18.10
N GLN A 52 -10.57 -7.02 17.27
CA GLN A 52 -10.86 -7.23 15.86
C GLN A 52 -10.05 -6.29 14.95
N ILE A 53 -9.66 -6.82 13.81
CA ILE A 53 -9.17 -6.05 12.67
C ILE A 53 -10.05 -6.35 11.46
N GLN A 54 -10.11 -5.42 10.51
CA GLN A 54 -10.93 -5.61 9.31
C GLN A 54 -10.16 -5.24 8.06
N ILE A 55 -10.35 -6.04 7.01
CA ILE A 55 -9.84 -5.77 5.65
C ILE A 55 -10.99 -5.66 4.66
N GLY A 56 -10.85 -4.79 3.67
CA GLY A 56 -11.77 -4.69 2.55
C GLY A 56 -11.27 -5.47 1.35
N VAL A 57 -12.09 -6.38 0.84
CA VAL A 57 -11.74 -7.24 -0.29
C VAL A 57 -12.67 -6.98 -1.46
N ARG A 58 -12.10 -6.57 -2.59
CA ARG A 58 -12.80 -6.49 -3.87
C ARG A 58 -12.42 -7.69 -4.72
N ALA A 59 -13.44 -8.39 -5.26
CA ALA A 59 -13.20 -9.47 -6.21
C ALA A 59 -12.47 -8.93 -7.44
N VAL A 60 -11.43 -9.63 -7.86
CA VAL A 60 -10.68 -9.37 -9.09
C VAL A 60 -10.92 -10.54 -10.02
N GLU A 61 -11.29 -10.29 -11.26
CA GLU A 61 -11.46 -11.33 -12.27
C GLU A 61 -10.16 -12.12 -12.44
N GLY A 62 -10.23 -13.45 -12.29
CA GLY A 62 -9.05 -14.33 -12.30
C GLY A 62 -8.13 -14.21 -11.06
N GLY A 63 -8.46 -13.39 -10.08
CA GLY A 63 -7.66 -13.23 -8.87
C GLY A 63 -7.86 -14.36 -7.88
N LEU A 64 -6.82 -15.15 -7.59
CA LEU A 64 -6.89 -16.31 -6.69
C LEU A 64 -7.32 -15.90 -5.27
N MET A 65 -6.52 -15.11 -4.58
CA MET A 65 -6.76 -14.72 -3.18
C MET A 65 -8.04 -13.90 -3.01
N SER A 66 -8.32 -12.95 -3.90
CA SER A 66 -9.52 -12.12 -3.76
C SER A 66 -10.81 -12.91 -3.89
N ASN A 67 -10.84 -13.94 -4.73
CA ASN A 67 -11.98 -14.82 -4.89
C ASN A 67 -12.10 -15.82 -3.73
N GLU A 68 -10.97 -16.33 -3.22
CA GLU A 68 -10.94 -17.17 -2.01
C GLU A 68 -11.55 -16.43 -0.81
N LEU A 69 -11.13 -15.19 -0.59
CA LEU A 69 -11.63 -14.36 0.51
C LEU A 69 -13.12 -13.97 0.38
N GLN A 70 -13.69 -13.99 -0.83
CA GLN A 70 -15.15 -13.82 -1.02
C GLN A 70 -15.96 -15.01 -0.48
N ASN A 71 -15.36 -16.19 -0.45
CA ASN A 71 -16.02 -17.43 -0.06
C ASN A 71 -15.81 -17.80 1.42
N LEU A 72 -15.08 -16.98 2.17
CA LEU A 72 -14.82 -17.20 3.60
C LEU A 72 -16.12 -17.26 4.40
N LYS A 73 -16.17 -18.25 5.31
CA LYS A 73 -17.27 -18.42 6.27
C LYS A 73 -16.80 -18.03 7.66
N ALA A 74 -17.75 -17.56 8.47
CA ALA A 74 -17.49 -17.27 9.88
C ALA A 74 -16.94 -18.53 10.60
N GLY A 75 -15.92 -18.32 11.43
CA GLY A 75 -15.23 -19.38 12.17
C GLY A 75 -14.02 -19.99 11.46
N GLN A 76 -13.78 -19.69 10.19
CA GLN A 76 -12.56 -20.09 9.51
C GLN A 76 -11.35 -19.27 9.98
N THR A 77 -10.17 -19.88 9.94
CA THR A 77 -8.91 -19.27 10.33
C THR A 77 -8.12 -18.82 9.08
N LEU A 78 -7.53 -17.64 9.12
CA LEU A 78 -6.60 -17.14 8.09
C LEU A 78 -5.17 -17.06 8.64
N SER A 79 -4.21 -17.46 7.82
CA SER A 79 -2.79 -17.16 8.08
C SER A 79 -2.49 -15.75 7.59
N VAL A 80 -2.05 -14.88 8.50
CA VAL A 80 -1.78 -13.48 8.19
C VAL A 80 -0.47 -13.03 8.86
N SER A 81 0.23 -12.06 8.25
CA SER A 81 1.35 -11.39 8.89
C SER A 81 0.88 -10.43 9.99
N THR A 82 1.78 -10.01 10.85
CA THR A 82 1.59 -8.80 11.65
C THR A 82 1.40 -7.59 10.74
N PRO A 83 0.74 -6.52 11.23
CA PRO A 83 0.58 -5.28 10.48
C PRO A 83 1.91 -4.65 10.09
N ASP A 84 1.99 -4.09 8.88
CA ASP A 84 3.15 -3.39 8.34
C ASP A 84 2.67 -2.28 7.39
N GLY A 85 3.59 -1.43 6.92
CA GLY A 85 3.29 -0.38 5.95
C GLY A 85 3.61 1.02 6.44
N ARG A 86 3.79 1.93 5.48
CA ARG A 86 4.29 3.31 5.71
C ARG A 86 3.28 4.39 5.35
N PHE A 87 2.11 4.00 4.88
CA PHE A 87 1.02 4.90 4.54
C PHE A 87 0.26 5.31 5.80
N VAL A 88 0.95 5.96 6.73
CA VAL A 88 0.45 6.27 8.08
C VAL A 88 0.46 7.75 8.35
N ILE A 89 -0.25 8.17 9.39
CA ILE A 89 -0.30 9.54 9.86
C ILE A 89 1.09 9.96 10.36
N ARG A 90 1.66 11.00 9.76
CA ARG A 90 2.96 11.58 10.17
C ARG A 90 2.81 12.90 10.93
N ARG A 91 1.64 13.51 10.85
CA ARG A 91 1.31 14.79 11.49
C ARG A 91 0.17 14.61 12.49
N PRO A 92 0.43 14.13 13.71
CA PRO A 92 -0.62 13.82 14.68
C PRO A 92 -1.45 15.05 15.07
N ARG A 93 -0.89 16.25 14.96
CA ARG A 93 -1.57 17.51 15.27
C ARG A 93 -2.25 18.18 14.06
N ALA A 94 -2.32 17.51 12.91
CA ALA A 94 -3.01 18.03 11.74
C ALA A 94 -4.49 18.28 12.05
N LEU A 95 -4.99 19.47 11.68
CA LEU A 95 -6.38 19.86 11.87
C LEU A 95 -7.25 19.54 10.66
N HIS A 96 -6.66 19.47 9.46
CA HIS A 96 -7.37 19.10 8.26
C HIS A 96 -6.58 18.07 7.44
N ARG A 97 -7.09 16.85 7.37
CA ARG A 97 -6.59 15.79 6.52
C ARG A 97 -7.47 15.64 5.29
N VAL A 98 -6.85 15.31 4.17
CA VAL A 98 -7.53 15.11 2.89
C VAL A 98 -7.19 13.72 2.36
N GLY A 99 -8.20 12.98 1.89
CA GLY A 99 -8.04 11.70 1.22
C GLY A 99 -8.50 11.78 -0.23
N PHE A 100 -7.65 11.36 -1.17
CA PHE A 100 -8.05 11.04 -2.54
C PHE A 100 -8.01 9.52 -2.70
N ALA A 101 -9.17 8.92 -2.87
CA ALA A 101 -9.31 7.48 -3.01
C ALA A 101 -10.04 7.11 -4.31
N ALA A 102 -9.74 5.95 -4.90
CA ALA A 102 -10.59 5.37 -5.93
C ALA A 102 -10.72 3.86 -5.79
N GLY A 103 -11.96 3.37 -5.92
CA GLY A 103 -12.28 1.96 -5.78
C GLY A 103 -11.79 1.36 -4.45
N SER A 104 -10.97 0.32 -4.51
CA SER A 104 -10.40 -0.32 -3.30
C SER A 104 -9.37 0.52 -2.56
N GLY A 105 -8.85 1.60 -3.16
CA GLY A 105 -7.95 2.53 -2.47
C GLY A 105 -8.61 3.25 -1.27
N ILE A 106 -9.90 3.08 -1.08
CA ILE A 106 -10.60 3.55 0.12
C ILE A 106 -10.15 2.81 1.39
N THR A 107 -9.66 1.56 1.30
CA THR A 107 -9.41 0.74 2.49
C THR A 107 -8.44 1.37 3.49
N PRO A 108 -7.22 1.79 3.12
CA PRO A 108 -6.33 2.46 4.07
C PRO A 108 -6.82 3.87 4.44
N VAL A 109 -7.46 4.57 3.50
CA VAL A 109 -7.97 5.93 3.73
C VAL A 109 -9.13 5.90 4.73
N LEU A 110 -9.99 4.88 4.71
CA LEU A 110 -11.09 4.71 5.67
C LEU A 110 -10.58 4.56 7.10
N SER A 111 -9.53 3.75 7.31
CA SER A 111 -8.89 3.60 8.62
C SER A 111 -8.35 4.94 9.14
N ILE A 112 -7.63 5.69 8.29
CA ILE A 112 -7.08 7.01 8.63
C ILE A 112 -8.18 8.03 8.91
N LEU A 113 -9.23 8.06 8.07
CA LEU A 113 -10.38 8.95 8.20
C LEU A 113 -11.11 8.71 9.52
N THR A 114 -11.48 7.46 9.77
CA THR A 114 -12.21 7.07 10.99
C THR A 114 -11.39 7.38 12.22
N HIS A 115 -10.11 6.99 12.25
CA HIS A 115 -9.22 7.30 13.36
C HIS A 115 -9.08 8.81 13.59
N THR A 116 -8.95 9.60 12.51
CA THR A 116 -8.86 11.07 12.61
C THR A 116 -10.07 11.66 13.29
N LEU A 117 -11.27 11.27 12.87
CA LEU A 117 -12.51 11.83 13.42
C LEU A 117 -12.81 11.36 14.84
N GLU A 118 -12.46 10.12 15.18
CA GLU A 118 -12.69 9.55 16.52
C GLU A 118 -11.66 9.99 17.56
N SER A 119 -10.39 10.14 17.18
CA SER A 119 -9.30 10.42 18.13
C SER A 119 -8.95 11.90 18.26
N HIS A 120 -9.38 12.77 17.32
CA HIS A 120 -9.00 14.18 17.29
C HIS A 120 -10.25 15.07 17.18
N PRO A 121 -10.81 15.57 18.29
CA PRO A 121 -12.10 16.29 18.30
C PRO A 121 -12.15 17.55 17.40
N LEU A 122 -11.01 18.20 17.19
CA LEU A 122 -10.93 19.43 16.38
C LEU A 122 -10.55 19.15 14.93
N ALA A 123 -10.11 17.93 14.61
CA ALA A 123 -9.68 17.62 13.26
C ALA A 123 -10.87 17.40 12.32
N LYS A 124 -10.67 17.83 11.08
CA LYS A 124 -11.59 17.63 9.95
C LYS A 124 -10.97 16.68 8.94
N PHE A 125 -11.82 16.02 8.17
CA PHE A 125 -11.40 15.19 7.06
C PHE A 125 -12.24 15.50 5.82
N THR A 126 -11.58 15.70 4.67
CA THR A 126 -12.25 15.76 3.37
C THR A 126 -11.85 14.55 2.55
N LEU A 127 -12.82 13.76 2.11
CA LEU A 127 -12.61 12.60 1.24
C LEU A 127 -13.14 12.91 -0.16
N VAL A 128 -12.25 12.86 -1.15
CA VAL A 128 -12.59 12.82 -2.57
C VAL A 128 -12.52 11.36 -3.03
N TYR A 129 -13.68 10.78 -3.38
CA TYR A 129 -13.78 9.35 -3.64
C TYR A 129 -14.31 9.04 -5.04
N GLY A 130 -13.40 8.56 -5.89
CA GLY A 130 -13.69 8.17 -7.28
C GLY A 130 -14.22 6.76 -7.40
N ASN A 131 -15.36 6.60 -8.09
CA ASN A 131 -15.96 5.31 -8.41
C ASN A 131 -16.61 5.32 -9.79
N ARG A 132 -17.06 4.17 -10.29
CA ARG A 132 -17.81 4.11 -11.53
C ARG A 132 -19.24 4.63 -11.34
N ARG A 133 -19.93 4.14 -10.31
CA ARG A 133 -21.33 4.42 -9.97
C ARG A 133 -21.48 4.36 -8.44
N MET A 134 -22.53 4.91 -7.89
CA MET A 134 -22.83 4.83 -6.45
C MET A 134 -23.02 3.41 -5.94
N ASP A 135 -23.63 2.52 -6.73
CA ASP A 135 -23.83 1.12 -6.41
C ASP A 135 -22.50 0.31 -6.29
N SER A 136 -21.41 0.84 -6.82
CA SER A 136 -20.08 0.25 -6.78
C SER A 136 -19.15 0.82 -5.69
N VAL A 137 -19.65 1.77 -4.89
CA VAL A 137 -18.89 2.41 -3.80
C VAL A 137 -18.67 1.42 -2.66
N MET A 138 -17.40 1.09 -2.40
CA MET A 138 -17.06 0.27 -1.24
C MET A 138 -17.23 1.08 0.04
N PHE A 139 -17.76 0.44 1.09
CA PHE A 139 -17.99 1.05 2.42
C PHE A 139 -18.93 2.27 2.40
N ASN A 140 -19.86 2.34 1.46
CA ASN A 140 -20.78 3.48 1.36
C ASN A 140 -21.56 3.69 2.66
N GLU A 141 -22.15 2.64 3.23
CA GLU A 141 -22.90 2.71 4.50
C GLU A 141 -22.02 3.24 5.63
N ALA A 142 -20.81 2.67 5.80
CA ALA A 142 -19.86 3.11 6.84
C ALA A 142 -19.44 4.58 6.67
N LEU A 143 -19.31 5.07 5.43
CA LEU A 143 -19.02 6.48 5.15
C LEU A 143 -20.21 7.39 5.47
N GLN A 144 -21.44 6.95 5.21
CA GLN A 144 -22.64 7.69 5.58
C GLN A 144 -22.81 7.73 7.10
N ASP A 145 -22.64 6.60 7.80
CA ASP A 145 -22.66 6.55 9.28
C ASP A 145 -21.62 7.51 9.89
N LEU A 146 -20.43 7.57 9.32
CA LEU A 146 -19.40 8.52 9.76
C LEU A 146 -19.82 9.97 9.46
N LYS A 147 -20.44 10.23 8.32
CA LYS A 147 -20.96 11.57 7.98
C LYS A 147 -22.07 12.00 8.94
N ASP A 148 -22.96 11.09 9.33
CA ASP A 148 -24.03 11.37 10.29
C ASP A 148 -23.48 11.62 11.70
N ARG A 149 -22.43 10.89 12.11
CA ARG A 149 -21.75 11.09 13.40
C ARG A 149 -20.91 12.37 13.46
N PHE A 150 -20.37 12.81 12.34
CA PHE A 150 -19.42 13.93 12.25
C PHE A 150 -19.80 14.93 11.14
N PRO A 151 -21.04 15.48 11.14
CA PRO A 151 -21.58 16.27 10.03
C PRO A 151 -20.75 17.51 9.69
N ASP A 152 -20.15 18.16 10.68
CA ASP A 152 -19.36 19.40 10.50
C ASP A 152 -17.87 19.13 10.28
N ARG A 153 -17.42 17.91 10.49
CA ARG A 153 -16.01 17.54 10.43
C ARG A 153 -15.64 16.60 9.28
N LEU A 154 -16.61 15.93 8.67
CA LEU A 154 -16.42 15.08 7.50
C LEU A 154 -17.06 15.71 6.26
N THR A 155 -16.28 15.92 5.23
CA THR A 155 -16.78 16.27 3.88
C THR A 155 -16.55 15.07 2.97
N LEU A 156 -17.64 14.58 2.34
CA LEU A 156 -17.59 13.50 1.35
C LEU A 156 -17.88 14.09 -0.04
N ILE A 157 -16.96 13.87 -0.97
CA ILE A 157 -17.06 14.30 -2.37
C ILE A 157 -16.94 13.05 -3.24
N HIS A 158 -18.05 12.58 -3.80
CA HIS A 158 -18.06 11.47 -4.74
C HIS A 158 -17.84 11.98 -6.17
N VAL A 159 -16.87 11.37 -6.88
CA VAL A 159 -16.62 11.61 -8.31
C VAL A 159 -16.96 10.34 -9.07
N LEU A 160 -17.94 10.40 -9.98
CA LEU A 160 -18.50 9.23 -10.64
C LEU A 160 -18.20 9.23 -12.14
N SER A 161 -17.51 8.18 -12.63
CA SER A 161 -17.06 8.15 -14.03
C SER A 161 -18.07 7.56 -15.02
N ARG A 162 -19.13 6.90 -14.53
CA ARG A 162 -20.16 6.25 -15.37
C ARG A 162 -21.57 6.50 -14.86
N GLN A 163 -21.78 7.61 -14.18
CA GLN A 163 -23.08 8.05 -13.68
C GLN A 163 -23.12 9.56 -13.73
N ALA A 164 -24.12 10.09 -14.45
CA ALA A 164 -24.33 11.53 -14.55
C ALA A 164 -24.57 12.16 -13.18
N GLN A 165 -24.05 13.35 -12.98
CA GLN A 165 -24.18 14.15 -11.77
C GLN A 165 -24.79 15.51 -12.12
N GLU A 166 -25.52 16.12 -11.20
CA GLU A 166 -26.05 17.47 -11.37
C GLU A 166 -24.94 18.52 -11.51
N VAL A 167 -23.77 18.25 -10.90
CA VAL A 167 -22.60 19.12 -10.94
C VAL A 167 -21.52 18.47 -11.80
N PRO A 168 -21.17 19.05 -12.97
CA PRO A 168 -20.14 18.47 -13.87
C PRO A 168 -18.77 18.24 -13.22
N LEU A 169 -18.42 19.03 -12.20
CA LEU A 169 -17.21 18.85 -11.41
C LEU A 169 -17.13 17.46 -10.76
N LEU A 170 -18.27 16.83 -10.47
CA LEU A 170 -18.35 15.52 -9.81
C LEU A 170 -18.46 14.35 -10.80
N GLU A 171 -18.37 14.61 -12.10
CA GLU A 171 -18.35 13.59 -13.15
C GLU A 171 -16.92 13.27 -13.63
N GLY A 172 -16.70 12.03 -14.07
CA GLY A 172 -15.45 11.59 -14.70
C GLY A 172 -14.48 10.93 -13.73
N HIS A 173 -13.20 11.05 -14.04
CA HIS A 173 -12.10 10.50 -13.23
C HIS A 173 -11.44 11.61 -12.41
N ILE A 174 -10.81 11.20 -11.32
CA ILE A 174 -9.92 12.09 -10.56
C ILE A 174 -8.59 12.14 -11.34
N ASP A 175 -8.43 13.16 -12.15
CA ASP A 175 -7.21 13.50 -12.87
C ASP A 175 -6.64 14.84 -12.38
N GLY A 176 -5.54 15.32 -12.98
CA GLY A 176 -4.89 16.55 -12.55
C GLY A 176 -5.75 17.80 -12.70
N ASP A 177 -6.59 17.87 -13.77
CA ASP A 177 -7.50 19.01 -13.98
C ASP A 177 -8.60 19.00 -12.95
N LYS A 178 -9.22 17.83 -12.73
CA LYS A 178 -10.24 17.63 -11.70
C LYS A 178 -9.73 18.01 -10.31
N VAL A 179 -8.53 17.60 -9.94
CA VAL A 179 -7.91 17.97 -8.65
C VAL A 179 -7.72 19.47 -8.54
N ARG A 180 -7.24 20.14 -9.59
CA ARG A 180 -7.09 21.61 -9.62
C ARG A 180 -8.43 22.35 -9.45
N GLU A 181 -9.49 21.85 -10.08
CA GLU A 181 -10.84 22.41 -9.95
C GLU A 181 -11.40 22.18 -8.53
N LEU A 182 -11.26 20.97 -7.99
CA LEU A 182 -11.68 20.67 -6.61
C LEU A 182 -10.96 21.51 -5.59
N MET A 183 -9.66 21.77 -5.78
CA MET A 183 -8.89 22.66 -4.90
C MET A 183 -9.42 24.09 -4.88
N LYS A 184 -9.87 24.62 -6.01
CA LYS A 184 -10.43 25.98 -6.07
C LYS A 184 -11.73 26.11 -5.28
N VAL A 185 -12.54 25.05 -5.21
CA VAL A 185 -13.88 25.10 -4.62
C VAL A 185 -13.90 24.56 -3.20
N PHE A 186 -13.25 23.43 -2.94
CA PHE A 186 -13.41 22.69 -1.69
C PHE A 186 -12.12 22.56 -0.86
N LEU A 187 -10.93 22.68 -1.47
CA LEU A 187 -9.67 22.29 -0.85
C LEU A 187 -8.60 23.38 -1.00
N PRO A 188 -8.73 24.52 -0.33
CA PRO A 188 -7.70 25.54 -0.35
C PRO A 188 -6.36 24.95 0.11
N VAL A 189 -5.28 25.18 -0.65
CA VAL A 189 -3.94 24.60 -0.43
C VAL A 189 -3.44 24.79 1.00
N ASN A 190 -3.67 25.98 1.56
CA ASN A 190 -3.21 26.33 2.91
C ASN A 190 -3.95 25.59 4.03
N SER A 191 -5.13 25.01 3.73
CA SER A 191 -5.92 24.26 4.71
C SER A 191 -5.53 22.77 4.80
N MET A 192 -4.79 22.24 3.83
CA MET A 192 -4.42 20.83 3.79
C MET A 192 -3.14 20.59 4.60
N ASP A 193 -3.28 20.02 5.79
CA ASP A 193 -2.15 19.70 6.65
C ASP A 193 -1.45 18.39 6.27
N GLU A 194 -2.24 17.39 5.85
CA GLU A 194 -1.76 16.09 5.42
C GLU A 194 -2.71 15.49 4.38
N VAL A 195 -2.17 14.93 3.30
CA VAL A 195 -2.93 14.39 2.16
C VAL A 195 -2.56 12.93 1.93
N PHE A 196 -3.56 12.09 1.75
CA PHE A 196 -3.43 10.66 1.52
C PHE A 196 -4.03 10.31 0.17
N ILE A 197 -3.26 9.63 -0.69
CA ILE A 197 -3.69 9.28 -2.05
C ILE A 197 -3.55 7.77 -2.23
N CYS A 198 -4.65 7.08 -2.56
CA CYS A 198 -4.64 5.65 -2.86
C CYS A 198 -5.68 5.28 -3.93
N GLY A 199 -5.24 4.62 -5.00
CA GLY A 199 -6.10 4.23 -6.13
C GLY A 199 -5.29 3.75 -7.33
N PRO A 200 -5.85 3.87 -8.56
CA PRO A 200 -5.13 3.59 -9.79
C PRO A 200 -3.88 4.45 -9.96
N GLU A 201 -2.82 3.89 -10.53
CA GLU A 201 -1.52 4.57 -10.71
C GLU A 201 -1.64 5.94 -11.35
N ALA A 202 -2.36 6.02 -12.49
CA ALA A 202 -2.56 7.29 -13.20
C ALA A 202 -3.27 8.36 -12.33
N MET A 203 -4.20 7.95 -11.44
CA MET A 203 -4.84 8.86 -10.50
C MET A 203 -3.84 9.36 -9.45
N ILE A 204 -3.03 8.45 -8.91
CA ILE A 204 -2.03 8.80 -7.88
C ILE A 204 -1.06 9.82 -8.44
N GLU A 205 -0.45 9.53 -9.60
CA GLU A 205 0.53 10.41 -10.26
C GLU A 205 -0.07 11.78 -10.62
N ALA A 206 -1.27 11.78 -11.22
CA ALA A 206 -1.93 13.03 -11.61
C ALA A 206 -2.34 13.88 -10.41
N THR A 207 -2.83 13.24 -9.33
CA THR A 207 -3.22 13.94 -8.09
C THR A 207 -2.00 14.51 -7.39
N GLU A 208 -0.94 13.71 -7.22
CA GLU A 208 0.30 14.16 -6.60
C GLU A 208 0.92 15.34 -7.36
N ALA A 209 1.05 15.22 -8.69
CA ALA A 209 1.58 16.31 -9.53
C ALA A 209 0.74 17.60 -9.44
N ALA A 210 -0.59 17.48 -9.42
CA ALA A 210 -1.48 18.64 -9.30
C ALA A 210 -1.34 19.33 -7.93
N LEU A 211 -1.25 18.56 -6.84
CA LEU A 211 -1.05 19.09 -5.47
C LEU A 211 0.29 19.79 -5.32
N LEU A 212 1.37 19.16 -5.75
CA LEU A 212 2.73 19.73 -5.70
C LEU A 212 2.82 20.98 -6.58
N GLY A 213 2.26 20.95 -7.79
CA GLY A 213 2.18 22.08 -8.69
C GLY A 213 1.38 23.28 -8.14
N ALA A 214 0.43 23.02 -7.24
CA ALA A 214 -0.33 24.04 -6.53
C ALA A 214 0.36 24.55 -5.26
N GLY A 215 1.53 24.01 -4.88
CA GLY A 215 2.31 24.45 -3.74
C GLY A 215 2.09 23.66 -2.44
N VAL A 216 1.39 22.51 -2.51
CA VAL A 216 1.37 21.57 -1.37
C VAL A 216 2.77 21.01 -1.20
N LYS A 217 3.29 21.05 0.02
CA LYS A 217 4.65 20.57 0.30
C LYS A 217 4.73 19.04 0.19
N PRO A 218 5.79 18.48 -0.41
CA PRO A 218 5.93 17.02 -0.60
C PRO A 218 5.80 16.22 0.70
N GLU A 219 6.34 16.73 1.80
CA GLU A 219 6.25 16.06 3.10
C GLU A 219 4.83 16.00 3.70
N ARG A 220 3.85 16.66 3.08
CA ARG A 220 2.43 16.55 3.44
C ARG A 220 1.69 15.50 2.64
N VAL A 221 2.25 15.03 1.52
CA VAL A 221 1.60 14.09 0.61
C VAL A 221 2.09 12.67 0.88
N ARG A 222 1.17 11.74 1.01
CA ARG A 222 1.40 10.31 1.16
C ARG A 222 0.69 9.57 0.05
N THR A 223 1.38 8.62 -0.56
CA THR A 223 0.81 7.79 -1.62
C THR A 223 0.92 6.32 -1.27
N GLU A 224 -0.11 5.53 -1.59
CA GLU A 224 -0.06 4.07 -1.52
C GLU A 224 -0.57 3.44 -2.82
N ARG A 225 0.15 2.42 -3.28
CA ARG A 225 -0.08 1.71 -4.54
C ARG A 225 -0.43 0.25 -4.29
N PHE A 226 -1.48 -0.24 -4.93
CA PHE A 226 -1.90 -1.65 -4.86
C PHE A 226 -1.44 -2.40 -6.12
N GLY A 227 -0.26 -2.99 -6.09
CA GLY A 227 0.24 -3.86 -7.16
C GLY A 227 0.29 -3.21 -8.55
N THR A 228 1.39 -3.28 -9.22
CA THR A 228 1.53 -2.75 -10.57
C THR A 228 1.50 -3.91 -11.56
N ASN A 229 0.36 -4.14 -12.22
CA ASN A 229 0.27 -5.04 -13.38
C ASN A 229 0.70 -4.37 -14.68
N THR A 230 1.15 -3.11 -14.64
CA THR A 230 1.60 -2.36 -15.82
C THR A 230 3.11 -2.24 -15.84
N ALA A 231 3.70 -2.39 -17.01
CA ALA A 231 5.09 -2.01 -17.26
C ALA A 231 5.23 -0.50 -17.04
N SER A 232 5.68 -0.10 -15.85
CA SER A 232 6.05 1.30 -15.57
C SER A 232 7.48 1.57 -15.99
N PRO A 233 7.80 2.80 -16.40
CA PRO A 233 9.15 3.17 -16.81
C PRO A 233 10.16 2.91 -15.69
N ALA A 234 11.32 2.47 -16.07
CA ALA A 234 12.45 2.19 -15.20
C ALA A 234 12.74 3.41 -14.29
N ALA A 235 12.99 3.13 -13.00
CA ALA A 235 13.53 4.11 -12.08
C ALA A 235 14.77 4.79 -12.68
N PRO A 236 15.07 6.07 -12.36
CA PRO A 236 16.23 6.76 -12.92
C PRO A 236 17.49 5.94 -12.70
N ASN A 237 18.14 5.61 -13.79
CA ASN A 237 19.39 4.88 -13.83
C ASN A 237 20.44 5.58 -12.97
N ILE A 238 20.84 4.93 -11.87
CA ILE A 238 22.18 5.17 -11.36
C ILE A 238 23.10 4.43 -12.35
N THR A 239 23.52 5.15 -13.37
CA THR A 239 24.41 4.66 -14.40
C THR A 239 25.79 4.47 -13.77
N ARG A 240 26.10 3.25 -13.32
CA ARG A 240 27.47 2.77 -13.29
C ARG A 240 27.62 1.74 -14.39
N VAL A 241 28.65 1.92 -15.18
CA VAL A 241 28.99 1.14 -16.36
C VAL A 241 28.85 -0.36 -16.09
N SER A 242 27.87 -0.98 -16.75
CA SER A 242 27.60 -2.40 -16.69
C SER A 242 28.64 -3.16 -17.49
N THR A 243 29.49 -3.91 -16.80
CA THR A 243 30.07 -5.12 -17.39
C THR A 243 29.07 -6.23 -17.11
N ASN A 244 28.26 -6.62 -18.12
CA ASN A 244 27.36 -7.78 -17.99
C ASN A 244 28.18 -9.03 -17.65
N PRO A 245 27.97 -9.69 -16.51
CA PRO A 245 28.62 -10.95 -16.26
C PRO A 245 27.95 -12.02 -17.13
N THR A 246 28.66 -12.52 -18.11
CA THR A 246 28.32 -13.73 -18.86
C THR A 246 28.68 -14.95 -18.00
N GLY A 247 27.83 -15.26 -16.99
CA GLY A 247 28.08 -16.39 -16.10
C GLY A 247 27.08 -16.53 -14.98
N ALA A 248 27.11 -17.62 -14.24
CA ALA A 248 26.32 -17.80 -13.04
C ALA A 248 26.80 -16.83 -11.94
N VAL A 249 25.85 -16.13 -11.31
CA VAL A 249 26.12 -15.24 -10.16
C VAL A 249 25.97 -16.03 -8.88
N ARG A 250 26.92 -15.88 -7.97
CA ARG A 250 26.82 -16.45 -6.62
C ARG A 250 25.95 -15.55 -5.75
N LEU A 251 24.85 -16.09 -5.25
CA LEU A 251 23.94 -15.41 -4.33
C LEU A 251 24.05 -16.01 -2.93
N SER A 252 24.41 -15.20 -1.95
CA SER A 252 24.30 -15.58 -0.52
C SER A 252 23.11 -14.88 0.10
N VAL A 253 22.20 -15.66 0.68
CA VAL A 253 21.03 -15.15 1.41
C VAL A 253 21.21 -15.44 2.89
N ILE A 254 21.14 -14.41 3.72
CA ILE A 254 21.15 -14.52 5.19
C ILE A 254 19.74 -14.33 5.68
N ALA A 255 19.19 -15.34 6.36
CA ALA A 255 17.86 -15.34 6.94
C ALA A 255 17.82 -16.19 8.21
N ASP A 256 17.19 -15.70 9.28
CA ASP A 256 17.12 -16.36 10.60
C ASP A 256 18.51 -16.78 11.13
N GLY A 257 19.52 -15.93 10.93
CA GLY A 257 20.90 -16.16 11.34
C GLY A 257 21.65 -17.24 10.52
N LYS A 258 21.04 -17.75 9.44
CA LYS A 258 21.64 -18.78 8.58
C LYS A 258 22.02 -18.19 7.23
N ARG A 259 23.14 -18.65 6.68
CA ARG A 259 23.60 -18.26 5.35
C ARG A 259 23.33 -19.41 4.36
N HIS A 260 22.66 -19.07 3.26
CA HIS A 260 22.31 -19.98 2.18
C HIS A 260 23.05 -19.55 0.90
N GLU A 261 23.84 -20.46 0.33
CA GLU A 261 24.58 -20.22 -0.91
C GLU A 261 23.79 -20.78 -2.10
N LEU A 262 23.50 -19.92 -3.06
CA LEU A 262 22.68 -20.23 -4.24
C LEU A 262 23.42 -19.77 -5.50
N ASN A 263 23.03 -20.31 -6.65
CA ASN A 263 23.45 -19.81 -7.95
C ASN A 263 22.26 -19.20 -8.66
N MET A 264 22.45 -18.07 -9.32
CA MET A 264 21.41 -17.39 -10.08
C MET A 264 21.90 -16.88 -11.43
N HIS A 265 20.99 -16.71 -12.34
CA HIS A 265 21.28 -16.02 -13.60
C HIS A 265 21.16 -14.49 -13.40
N PRO A 266 21.98 -13.65 -14.08
CA PRO A 266 21.93 -12.19 -13.94
C PRO A 266 20.54 -11.57 -14.17
N GLU A 267 19.70 -12.20 -14.98
CA GLU A 267 18.34 -11.73 -15.27
C GLU A 267 17.28 -12.20 -14.27
N GLN A 268 17.60 -13.05 -13.31
CA GLN A 268 16.70 -13.50 -12.28
C GLN A 268 16.62 -12.48 -11.14
N ARG A 269 15.50 -12.46 -10.43
CA ARG A 269 15.32 -11.66 -9.22
C ARG A 269 15.74 -12.46 -8.00
N ILE A 270 16.40 -11.81 -7.06
CA ILE A 270 16.93 -12.45 -5.84
C ILE A 270 15.84 -13.23 -5.08
N LEU A 271 14.66 -12.61 -4.89
CA LEU A 271 13.56 -13.26 -4.16
C LEU A 271 13.09 -14.53 -4.86
N ASP A 272 12.93 -14.51 -6.20
CA ASP A 272 12.38 -15.66 -6.91
C ASP A 272 13.34 -16.86 -6.81
N VAL A 273 14.64 -16.66 -6.99
CA VAL A 273 15.64 -17.72 -6.82
C VAL A 273 15.65 -18.28 -5.40
N ALA A 274 15.57 -17.42 -4.39
CA ALA A 274 15.56 -17.87 -3.00
C ALA A 274 14.29 -18.69 -2.66
N LEU A 275 13.13 -18.29 -3.18
CA LEU A 275 11.87 -19.05 -3.01
C LEU A 275 11.91 -20.39 -3.75
N GLU A 276 12.45 -20.44 -4.97
CA GLU A 276 12.66 -21.67 -5.74
C GLU A 276 13.58 -22.65 -5.01
N ALA A 277 14.57 -22.14 -4.27
CA ALA A 277 15.44 -22.92 -3.40
C ALA A 277 14.77 -23.37 -2.08
N GLY A 278 13.49 -23.05 -1.87
CA GLY A 278 12.72 -23.45 -0.69
C GLY A 278 12.89 -22.57 0.54
N LEU A 279 13.49 -21.38 0.42
CA LEU A 279 13.59 -20.46 1.54
C LEU A 279 12.24 -19.77 1.80
N ASP A 280 11.78 -19.76 3.06
CA ASP A 280 10.56 -19.04 3.44
C ASP A 280 10.88 -17.60 3.81
N LEU A 281 11.01 -16.74 2.81
CA LEU A 281 11.34 -15.33 2.97
C LEU A 281 10.08 -14.46 3.01
N PRO A 282 10.13 -13.29 3.67
CA PRO A 282 9.00 -12.37 3.68
C PRO A 282 8.77 -11.74 2.31
N TYR A 283 7.57 -11.88 1.76
CA TYR A 283 7.13 -11.19 0.54
C TYR A 283 5.61 -11.10 0.45
N SER A 284 5.10 -10.22 -0.42
CA SER A 284 3.69 -10.13 -0.75
C SER A 284 3.44 -9.68 -2.19
N CYS A 285 3.60 -8.41 -2.54
CA CYS A 285 3.17 -7.84 -3.82
C CYS A 285 4.02 -8.26 -5.02
N LYS A 286 5.29 -8.61 -4.82
CA LYS A 286 6.30 -8.84 -5.88
C LYS A 286 6.40 -7.71 -6.93
N GLY A 287 5.86 -6.52 -6.62
CA GLY A 287 5.75 -5.36 -7.54
C GLY A 287 6.50 -4.10 -7.08
N GLY A 288 7.26 -4.16 -5.99
CA GLY A 288 8.06 -3.01 -5.51
C GLY A 288 7.26 -1.97 -4.71
N VAL A 289 6.03 -2.30 -4.24
CA VAL A 289 5.13 -1.33 -3.58
C VAL A 289 4.90 -1.58 -2.08
N CYS A 290 5.10 -2.82 -1.57
CA CYS A 290 4.72 -3.16 -0.18
C CYS A 290 5.87 -3.18 0.82
N CYS A 291 7.11 -3.12 0.37
CA CYS A 291 8.32 -3.19 1.20
C CYS A 291 8.53 -4.50 2.01
N THR A 292 7.61 -5.46 1.96
CA THR A 292 7.68 -6.72 2.73
C THR A 292 8.92 -7.54 2.40
N CYS A 293 9.42 -7.49 1.17
CA CYS A 293 10.61 -8.20 0.71
C CYS A 293 11.91 -7.40 0.86
N ARG A 294 11.93 -6.38 1.75
CA ARG A 294 13.12 -5.57 2.01
C ARG A 294 14.24 -6.44 2.57
N ALA A 295 15.44 -6.28 2.02
CA ALA A 295 16.66 -6.92 2.48
C ALA A 295 17.82 -5.93 2.42
N LYS A 296 18.84 -6.13 3.19
CA LYS A 296 20.06 -5.33 3.17
C LYS A 296 21.11 -5.98 2.29
N LEU A 297 21.64 -5.23 1.34
CA LEU A 297 22.76 -5.62 0.51
C LEU A 297 24.05 -5.52 1.36
N MET A 298 24.65 -6.66 1.65
CA MET A 298 25.87 -6.78 2.47
C MET A 298 27.13 -6.87 1.60
N GLY A 299 26.98 -7.21 0.32
CA GLY A 299 28.09 -7.32 -0.63
C GLY A 299 27.60 -7.43 -2.07
N GLY A 300 28.42 -7.01 -3.01
CA GLY A 300 28.06 -6.94 -4.43
C GLY A 300 27.20 -5.73 -4.77
N GLU A 301 26.66 -5.72 -5.99
CA GLU A 301 25.78 -4.66 -6.49
C GLU A 301 24.55 -5.27 -7.16
N VAL A 302 23.41 -4.57 -7.06
CA VAL A 302 22.15 -4.96 -7.70
C VAL A 302 21.48 -3.75 -8.34
N ARG A 303 20.65 -4.01 -9.35
CA ARG A 303 19.73 -3.05 -9.95
C ARG A 303 18.31 -3.41 -9.58
N MET A 304 17.58 -2.48 -8.99
CA MET A 304 16.13 -2.61 -8.78
C MET A 304 15.36 -2.16 -10.02
N GLU A 305 14.42 -2.99 -10.50
CA GLU A 305 13.56 -2.65 -11.64
C GLU A 305 12.53 -1.59 -11.28
N LYS A 306 11.99 -1.68 -10.05
CA LYS A 306 10.99 -0.75 -9.52
C LYS A 306 11.26 -0.51 -8.03
N ASN A 307 11.08 0.72 -7.61
CA ASN A 307 11.09 1.10 -6.19
C ASN A 307 10.08 2.21 -5.95
N PHE A 308 8.95 1.88 -5.33
CA PHE A 308 7.90 2.83 -4.98
C PHE A 308 7.80 3.06 -3.47
N THR A 309 8.67 2.43 -2.67
CA THR A 309 8.48 2.38 -1.21
C THR A 309 9.74 2.61 -0.39
N LEU A 310 10.94 2.23 -0.87
CA LEU A 310 12.18 2.58 -0.19
C LEU A 310 12.51 4.06 -0.44
N GLU A 311 12.81 4.76 0.63
CA GLU A 311 13.32 6.13 0.56
C GLU A 311 14.78 6.16 0.08
N ASP A 312 15.22 7.27 -0.51
CA ASP A 312 16.61 7.42 -0.98
C ASP A 312 17.64 7.19 0.13
N ALA A 313 17.30 7.54 1.37
CA ALA A 313 18.16 7.31 2.52
C ALA A 313 18.37 5.80 2.79
N GLU A 314 17.34 4.99 2.63
CA GLU A 314 17.42 3.53 2.81
C GLU A 314 18.21 2.86 1.68
N VAL A 315 17.98 3.31 0.44
CA VAL A 315 18.76 2.82 -0.71
C VAL A 315 20.24 3.16 -0.53
N ARG A 316 20.57 4.37 -0.04
CA ARG A 316 21.97 4.74 0.30
C ARG A 316 22.54 3.91 1.44
N GLN A 317 21.73 3.42 2.38
CA GLN A 317 22.13 2.52 3.44
C GLN A 317 22.27 1.06 2.97
N GLY A 318 22.00 0.77 1.70
CA GLY A 318 22.11 -0.55 1.10
C GLY A 318 20.84 -1.39 1.18
N PHE A 319 19.68 -0.82 1.52
CA PHE A 319 18.45 -1.58 1.48
C PHE A 319 17.93 -1.71 0.04
N VAL A 320 17.42 -2.90 -0.26
CA VAL A 320 16.88 -3.27 -1.58
C VAL A 320 15.56 -4.02 -1.44
N LEU A 321 14.73 -3.95 -2.49
CA LEU A 321 13.56 -4.81 -2.62
C LEU A 321 13.97 -6.08 -3.37
N SER A 322 14.13 -7.20 -2.68
CA SER A 322 14.61 -8.45 -3.26
C SER A 322 13.74 -8.96 -4.42
N CYS A 323 12.44 -8.64 -4.42
CA CYS A 323 11.53 -8.96 -5.52
C CYS A 323 11.75 -8.12 -6.79
N GLN A 324 12.58 -7.08 -6.73
CA GLN A 324 12.89 -6.18 -7.83
C GLN A 324 14.40 -6.14 -8.14
N ALA A 325 15.22 -6.72 -7.24
CA ALA A 325 16.67 -6.67 -7.34
C ALA A 325 17.24 -7.77 -8.23
N ARG A 326 18.02 -7.37 -9.23
CA ARG A 326 18.82 -8.23 -10.11
C ARG A 326 20.30 -7.95 -9.89
N PRO A 327 21.18 -8.95 -9.88
CA PRO A 327 22.60 -8.76 -9.66
C PRO A 327 23.25 -8.03 -10.84
N THR A 328 24.23 -7.18 -10.53
CA THR A 328 25.09 -6.53 -11.52
C THR A 328 26.58 -6.92 -11.35
N THR A 329 26.89 -7.70 -10.31
CA THR A 329 28.21 -8.28 -10.01
C THR A 329 28.14 -9.79 -9.99
N ALA A 330 29.29 -10.47 -10.07
CA ALA A 330 29.40 -11.94 -10.06
C ALA A 330 29.06 -12.57 -8.70
N GLU A 331 29.02 -11.77 -7.63
CA GLU A 331 28.68 -12.20 -6.29
C GLU A 331 27.81 -11.15 -5.62
N VAL A 332 26.73 -11.60 -4.94
CA VAL A 332 25.80 -10.74 -4.21
C VAL A 332 25.48 -11.40 -2.87
N VAL A 333 25.50 -10.60 -1.81
CA VAL A 333 25.12 -11.03 -0.45
C VAL A 333 23.98 -10.14 0.04
N VAL A 334 22.85 -10.74 0.43
CA VAL A 334 21.71 -10.03 1.02
C VAL A 334 21.33 -10.62 2.36
N SER A 335 20.92 -9.75 3.30
CA SER A 335 20.44 -10.15 4.63
C SER A 335 18.98 -9.71 4.81
N PHE A 336 18.14 -10.63 5.24
CA PHE A 336 16.76 -10.37 5.68
C PHE A 336 16.66 -10.16 7.19
N ASP A 337 17.76 -10.34 7.93
CA ASP A 337 17.82 -10.17 9.39
C ASP A 337 18.03 -8.68 9.77
N GLU A 338 18.51 -7.86 8.83
CA GLU A 338 18.70 -6.42 9.00
C GLU A 338 17.38 -5.68 8.73
N ARG A 339 16.85 -4.98 9.73
CA ARG A 339 15.57 -4.23 9.64
C ARG A 339 15.73 -2.75 9.96
#